data_c55c408acad3654c5a76c639ce7c6023
#
_entry.id   c55c408acad3654c5a76c639ce7c6023
#
_cell.length_a   1.000
_cell.length_b   1.000
_cell.length_c   1.000
_cell.angle_alpha   90.00
_cell.angle_beta   90.00
_cell.angle_gamma   90.00
#
_symmetry.space_group_name_H-M   'P 1'
#
loop_
_entity.id
_entity.type
_entity.pdbx_description
1 polymer ?
#
loop_
_entity_poly.entity_id
_entity_poly.type
_entity_poly.pdbx_seq_one_letter_code
_entity_poly.pdbx_strand_id
1 'polypeptide(L)'
;MIDVWEALAAAGGLWVWGDEDGVAPWTDGHGHDVVPLWTDPGQAEAESRDGADPGERPVFLDVDALLEAIPEWVAAGVGEAGLDPQGGRIPATVPLAELTERLLRLQLDRPV
;
A
#
# COMPACT_ATOMS: atom_id res chain seq x y z
N MET A 1 -13.63 11.01 10.33
CA MET A 1 -12.96 10.09 9.39
C MET A 1 -11.46 10.25 9.53
N ILE A 2 -10.73 9.16 9.74
CA ILE A 2 -9.27 9.21 9.89
C ILE A 2 -8.63 9.33 8.52
N ASP A 3 -7.75 10.30 8.35
CA ASP A 3 -6.94 10.45 7.15
C ASP A 3 -5.97 9.26 7.03
N VAL A 4 -5.70 8.79 5.82
CA VAL A 4 -4.74 7.72 5.56
C VAL A 4 -3.37 8.02 6.19
N TRP A 5 -2.93 9.28 6.10
CA TRP A 5 -1.64 9.68 6.66
C TRP A 5 -1.60 9.63 8.18
N GLU A 6 -2.70 9.98 8.84
CA GLU A 6 -2.83 9.84 10.29
C GLU A 6 -2.85 8.37 10.70
N ALA A 7 -3.58 7.55 9.96
CA ALA A 7 -3.64 6.11 10.22
C ALA A 7 -2.27 5.46 10.03
N LEU A 8 -1.55 5.85 8.99
CA LEU A 8 -0.19 5.38 8.73
C LEU A 8 0.74 5.73 9.89
N ALA A 9 0.69 6.97 10.38
CA ALA A 9 1.53 7.41 11.50
C ALA A 9 1.17 6.68 12.79
N ALA A 10 -0.12 6.48 13.04
CA ALA A 10 -0.59 5.80 14.26
C ALA A 10 -0.24 4.31 14.27
N ALA A 11 -0.36 3.63 13.13
CA ALA A 11 -0.09 2.20 13.02
C ALA A 11 1.39 1.89 12.75
N GLY A 12 2.14 2.85 12.22
CA GLY A 12 3.54 2.64 11.85
C GLY A 12 3.73 1.88 10.56
N GLY A 13 2.71 1.79 9.71
CA GLY A 13 2.77 1.09 8.44
C GLY A 13 1.41 0.92 7.79
N LEU A 14 1.38 0.19 6.69
CA LEU A 14 0.17 -0.08 5.92
C LEU A 14 0.11 -1.55 5.53
N TRP A 15 -1.09 -2.01 5.16
CA TRP A 15 -1.32 -3.36 4.70
C TRP A 15 -1.31 -3.41 3.17
N VAL A 16 -0.72 -4.47 2.63
CA VAL A 16 -0.68 -4.75 1.19
C VAL A 16 -1.18 -6.18 0.96
N TRP A 17 -1.49 -6.51 -0.29
CA TRP A 17 -1.67 -7.90 -0.67
C TRP A 17 -0.35 -8.44 -1.18
N GLY A 18 -0.02 -9.64 -0.75
CA GLY A 18 1.19 -10.28 -1.23
C GLY A 18 1.16 -11.78 -0.99
N ASP A 19 2.10 -12.45 -1.62
CA ASP A 19 2.38 -13.85 -1.41
C ASP A 19 3.88 -14.02 -1.11
N GLU A 20 4.40 -15.22 -1.19
CA GLU A 20 5.80 -15.50 -0.94
C GLU A 20 6.75 -14.80 -1.93
N ASP A 21 6.24 -14.44 -3.10
CA ASP A 21 7.04 -13.81 -4.17
C ASP A 21 6.98 -12.29 -4.14
N GLY A 22 6.12 -11.69 -3.32
CA GLY A 22 6.06 -10.25 -3.15
C GLY A 22 4.66 -9.66 -3.20
N VAL A 23 4.58 -8.36 -3.43
CA VAL A 23 3.33 -7.59 -3.45
C VAL A 23 2.70 -7.66 -4.83
N ALA A 24 1.37 -7.87 -4.87
CA ALA A 24 0.61 -7.91 -6.11
C ALA A 24 0.14 -6.50 -6.50
N PRO A 25 0.56 -5.95 -7.65
CA PRO A 25 0.04 -4.67 -8.11
C PRO A 25 -1.36 -4.83 -8.71
N TRP A 26 -2.14 -3.75 -8.68
CA TRP A 26 -3.43 -3.70 -9.35
C TRP A 26 -3.33 -2.80 -10.57
N THR A 27 -4.20 -3.04 -11.55
CA THR A 27 -4.36 -2.13 -12.70
C THR A 27 -5.56 -1.23 -12.43
N ASP A 28 -5.36 0.09 -12.53
CA ASP A 28 -6.47 1.03 -12.40
C ASP A 28 -7.35 1.01 -13.66
N GLY A 29 -8.43 1.81 -13.67
CA GLY A 29 -9.36 1.86 -14.80
C GLY A 29 -8.76 2.46 -16.07
N HIS A 30 -7.54 2.98 -16.02
CA HIS A 30 -6.85 3.60 -17.16
C HIS A 30 -5.65 2.76 -17.63
N GLY A 31 -5.47 1.55 -17.12
CA GLY A 31 -4.39 0.67 -17.52
C GLY A 31 -3.05 0.92 -16.83
N HIS A 32 -3.04 1.73 -15.78
CA HIS A 32 -1.83 1.98 -14.99
C HIS A 32 -1.75 1.02 -13.81
N ASP A 33 -0.55 0.52 -13.53
CA ASP A 33 -0.33 -0.33 -12.38
C ASP A 33 -0.20 0.52 -11.12
N VAL A 34 -0.92 0.11 -10.07
CA VAL A 34 -0.87 0.75 -8.76
C VAL A 34 -0.68 -0.33 -7.69
N VAL A 35 -0.02 0.02 -6.60
CA VAL A 35 0.07 -0.86 -5.44
C VAL A 35 -1.06 -0.49 -4.47
N PRO A 36 -2.01 -1.41 -4.19
CA PRO A 36 -3.08 -1.11 -3.24
C PRO A 36 -2.54 -1.14 -1.81
N LEU A 37 -2.90 -0.12 -1.03
CA LEU A 37 -2.50 0.01 0.37
C LEU A 37 -3.74 0.24 1.22
N TRP A 38 -3.84 -0.49 2.34
CA TRP A 38 -4.97 -0.36 3.26
C TRP A 38 -4.49 0.06 4.65
N THR A 39 -5.33 0.85 5.31
CA THR A 39 -5.10 1.24 6.70
C THR A 39 -5.67 0.21 7.68
N ASP A 40 -6.55 -0.68 7.21
CA ASP A 40 -7.24 -1.68 8.02
C ASP A 40 -7.07 -3.07 7.38
N PRO A 41 -6.55 -4.07 8.12
CA PRO A 41 -6.39 -5.41 7.59
C PRO A 41 -7.72 -6.08 7.23
N GLY A 42 -8.81 -5.73 7.93
CA GLY A 42 -10.14 -6.25 7.61
C GLY A 42 -10.63 -5.84 6.24
N GLN A 43 -10.35 -4.60 5.83
CA GLN A 43 -10.69 -4.12 4.50
C GLN A 43 -9.84 -4.81 3.42
N ALA A 44 -8.55 -4.97 3.67
CA ALA A 44 -7.68 -5.68 2.75
C ALA A 44 -8.14 -7.13 2.55
N GLU A 45 -8.50 -7.80 3.64
CA GLU A 45 -9.01 -9.17 3.58
C GLU A 45 -10.33 -9.26 2.82
N ALA A 46 -11.24 -8.31 3.04
CA ALA A 46 -12.52 -8.28 2.34
C ALA A 46 -12.34 -8.14 0.82
N GLU A 47 -11.41 -7.29 0.39
CA GLU A 47 -11.11 -7.14 -1.03
C GLU A 47 -10.43 -8.40 -1.61
N SER A 48 -9.62 -9.09 -0.83
CA SER A 48 -8.94 -10.29 -1.28
C SER A 48 -9.90 -11.45 -1.58
N ARG A 49 -11.04 -11.50 -0.91
CA ARG A 49 -12.05 -12.56 -1.14
C ARG A 49 -12.64 -12.52 -2.53
N ASP A 50 -12.69 -11.32 -3.14
CA ASP A 50 -13.38 -11.13 -4.42
C ASP A 50 -12.44 -11.23 -5.64
N GLY A 51 -11.13 -11.18 -5.45
CA GLY A 51 -10.26 -11.13 -6.61
C GLY A 51 -8.82 -11.57 -6.44
N ALA A 52 -8.43 -12.03 -5.26
CA ALA A 52 -7.05 -12.45 -5.03
C ALA A 52 -6.77 -13.83 -5.60
N ASP A 53 -5.58 -14.03 -6.10
CA ASP A 53 -5.10 -15.35 -6.49
C ASP A 53 -4.83 -16.21 -5.24
N PRO A 54 -4.87 -17.55 -5.37
CA PRO A 54 -4.54 -18.42 -4.24
C PRO A 54 -3.15 -18.10 -3.68
N GLY A 55 -3.07 -17.95 -2.37
CA GLY A 55 -1.81 -17.63 -1.69
C GLY A 55 -1.61 -16.16 -1.37
N GLU A 56 -2.38 -15.27 -1.99
CA GLU A 56 -2.33 -13.85 -1.66
C GLU A 56 -3.07 -13.58 -0.34
N ARG A 57 -2.50 -12.73 0.47
CA ARG A 57 -3.06 -12.38 1.78
C ARG A 57 -2.65 -10.95 2.15
N PRO A 58 -3.37 -10.31 3.10
CA PRO A 58 -2.91 -9.05 3.65
C PRO A 58 -1.59 -9.23 4.42
N VAL A 59 -0.63 -8.37 4.13
CA VAL A 59 0.68 -8.37 4.79
C VAL A 59 0.94 -6.96 5.30
N PHE A 60 1.31 -6.85 6.58
CA PHE A 60 1.65 -5.56 7.16
C PHE A 60 3.09 -5.20 6.82
N LEU A 61 3.28 -4.01 6.26
CA LEU A 61 4.60 -3.44 6.02
C LEU A 61 4.75 -2.19 6.89
N ASP A 62 5.73 -2.19 7.79
CA ASP A 62 6.04 -0.99 8.57
C ASP A 62 6.74 0.06 7.67
N VAL A 63 7.02 1.23 8.24
CA VAL A 63 7.63 2.33 7.49
C VAL A 63 8.92 1.90 6.80
N ASP A 64 9.79 1.18 7.51
CA ASP A 64 11.08 0.75 6.95
C ASP A 64 10.88 -0.27 5.82
N ALA A 65 9.96 -1.21 5.98
CA ALA A 65 9.65 -2.20 4.96
C ALA A 65 9.03 -1.56 3.71
N LEU A 66 8.15 -0.56 3.90
CA LEU A 66 7.59 0.19 2.79
C LEU A 66 8.67 0.93 2.01
N LEU A 67 9.61 1.57 2.72
CA LEU A 67 10.72 2.28 2.07
C LEU A 67 11.64 1.34 1.28
N GLU A 68 11.80 0.11 1.75
CA GLU A 68 12.58 -0.90 1.01
C GLU A 68 11.83 -1.44 -0.21
N ALA A 69 10.50 -1.56 -0.11
CA ALA A 69 9.68 -2.12 -1.19
C ALA A 69 9.46 -1.15 -2.35
N ILE A 70 9.34 0.16 -2.06
CA ILE A 70 9.02 1.15 -3.09
C ILE A 70 9.99 1.13 -4.28
N PRO A 71 11.32 1.09 -4.11
CA PRO A 71 12.22 1.01 -5.26
C PRO A 71 11.98 -0.22 -6.14
N GLU A 72 11.61 -1.34 -5.55
CA GLU A 72 11.27 -2.55 -6.30
C GLU A 72 10.00 -2.37 -7.12
N TRP A 73 8.99 -1.70 -6.56
CA TRP A 73 7.76 -1.39 -7.27
C TRP A 73 8.02 -0.45 -8.45
N VAL A 74 8.84 0.57 -8.24
CA VAL A 74 9.22 1.51 -9.31
C VAL A 74 9.96 0.75 -10.42
N ALA A 75 10.87 -0.13 -10.06
CA ALA A 75 11.60 -0.94 -11.04
C ALA A 75 10.68 -1.86 -11.84
N ALA A 76 9.57 -2.28 -11.24
CA ALA A 76 8.55 -3.10 -11.92
C ALA A 76 7.59 -2.29 -12.78
N GLY A 77 7.73 -0.96 -12.82
CA GLY A 77 6.90 -0.09 -13.64
C GLY A 77 5.72 0.54 -12.91
N VAL A 78 5.61 0.36 -11.60
CA VAL A 78 4.53 0.96 -10.80
C VAL A 78 4.93 2.37 -10.40
N GLY A 79 4.08 3.35 -10.68
CA GLY A 79 4.35 4.76 -10.36
C GLY A 79 3.53 5.32 -9.22
N GLU A 80 2.44 4.65 -8.84
CA GLU A 80 1.49 5.17 -7.87
C GLU A 80 1.01 4.09 -6.91
N ALA A 81 0.57 4.51 -5.73
CA ALA A 81 -0.12 3.65 -4.76
C ALA A 81 -1.60 4.01 -4.73
N GLY A 82 -2.46 3.00 -4.65
CA GLY A 82 -3.90 3.19 -4.45
C GLY A 82 -4.22 3.11 -2.97
N LEU A 83 -4.92 4.10 -2.43
CA LEU A 83 -5.19 4.22 -1.00
C LEU A 83 -6.60 3.71 -0.66
N ASP A 84 -6.68 2.77 0.28
CA ASP A 84 -7.91 2.18 0.80
C ASP A 84 -8.91 1.75 -0.28
N PRO A 85 -8.52 0.88 -1.25
CA PRO A 85 -9.47 0.39 -2.25
C PRO A 85 -10.66 -0.32 -1.61
N GLN A 86 -11.86 -0.08 -2.16
CA GLN A 86 -13.10 -0.70 -1.69
C GLN A 86 -13.97 -1.08 -2.89
N GLY A 87 -14.47 -2.32 -2.89
CA GLY A 87 -15.36 -2.81 -3.93
C GLY A 87 -14.74 -2.77 -5.34
N GLY A 88 -13.44 -2.97 -5.44
CA GLY A 88 -12.72 -2.88 -6.69
C GLY A 88 -12.42 -1.46 -7.16
N ARG A 89 -12.78 -0.46 -6.35
CA ARG A 89 -12.53 0.96 -6.67
C ARG A 89 -11.39 1.51 -5.85
N ILE A 90 -10.60 2.38 -6.46
CA ILE A 90 -9.51 3.08 -5.81
C ILE A 90 -9.92 4.54 -5.64
N PRO A 91 -10.32 4.97 -4.41
CA PRO A 91 -10.83 6.33 -4.20
C PRO A 91 -9.76 7.42 -4.33
N ALA A 92 -8.51 7.08 -4.08
CA ALA A 92 -7.41 8.05 -4.17
C ALA A 92 -6.12 7.33 -4.53
N THR A 93 -5.24 8.03 -5.25
CA THR A 93 -3.90 7.53 -5.56
C THR A 93 -2.87 8.55 -5.11
N VAL A 94 -1.66 8.10 -4.87
CA VAL A 94 -0.53 8.96 -4.52
C VAL A 94 0.70 8.50 -5.31
N PRO A 95 1.48 9.42 -5.90
CA PRO A 95 2.74 9.04 -6.52
C PRO A 95 3.67 8.38 -5.51
N LEU A 96 4.39 7.34 -5.92
CA LEU A 96 5.32 6.66 -5.02
C LEU A 96 6.40 7.60 -4.48
N ALA A 97 6.80 8.62 -5.27
CA ALA A 97 7.75 9.63 -4.81
C ALA A 97 7.21 10.42 -3.62
N GLU A 98 5.93 10.81 -3.65
CA GLU A 98 5.30 11.53 -2.55
C GLU A 98 5.14 10.62 -1.32
N LEU A 99 4.75 9.38 -1.54
CA LEU A 99 4.65 8.40 -0.46
C LEU A 99 6.01 8.23 0.23
N THR A 100 7.09 8.14 -0.55
CA THR A 100 8.46 8.04 -0.03
C THR A 100 8.79 9.22 0.87
N GLU A 101 8.49 10.45 0.44
CA GLU A 101 8.75 11.64 1.24
C GLU A 101 8.02 11.61 2.57
N ARG A 102 6.75 11.20 2.57
CA ARG A 102 5.96 11.10 3.80
C ARG A 102 6.48 10.03 4.75
N LEU A 103 6.89 8.89 4.20
CA LEU A 103 7.49 7.82 5.00
C LEU A 103 8.82 8.25 5.62
N LEU A 104 9.65 8.99 4.87
CA LEU A 104 10.92 9.50 5.39
C LEU A 104 10.69 10.49 6.53
N ARG A 105 9.67 11.33 6.44
CA ARG A 105 9.30 12.24 7.54
C ARG A 105 8.91 11.48 8.80
N LEU A 106 8.12 10.42 8.65
CA LEU A 106 7.73 9.58 9.78
C LEU A 106 8.95 8.89 10.40
N GLN A 107 9.88 8.46 9.59
CA GLN A 107 11.12 7.85 10.06
C GLN A 107 11.96 8.84 10.87
N LEU A 108 12.07 10.10 10.41
CA LEU A 108 12.80 11.17 11.08
C LEU A 108 12.13 11.61 12.39
N ASP A 109 10.79 11.58 12.44
CA ASP A 109 10.02 11.99 13.62
C ASP A 109 9.93 10.87 14.68
N ARG A 110 10.46 9.70 14.39
CA ARG A 110 10.42 8.57 15.29
C ARG A 110 11.29 8.86 16.53
N PRO A 111 10.76 8.65 17.77
CA PRO A 111 11.59 8.82 18.96
C PRO A 111 12.72 7.80 18.99
N VAL A 112 13.87 8.28 19.38
CA VAL A 112 15.09 7.48 19.41
C VAL A 112 15.13 6.64 20.70
#